data_4a2d7637abadd878e2c89cb11978b5e8
#
_entry.id   4a2d7637abadd878e2c89cb11978b5e8
#
_cell.length_a   1.000
_cell.length_b   1.000
_cell.length_c   1.000
_cell.angle_alpha   90.00
_cell.angle_beta   90.00
_cell.angle_gamma   90.00
#
_symmetry.space_group_name_H-M   'P 1'
#
loop_
_entity.id
_entity.type
_entity.pdbx_description
1 polymer ?
#
loop_
_entity_poly.entity_id
_entity_poly.type
_entity_poly.pdbx_seq_one_letter_code
_entity_poly.pdbx_strand_id
1 'polypeptide(L)'
;MNTNEGTVSTGATYTTQMDAARKGIITPEMKIVAQKEKMTEEELRELVACGKVVIPANKNHKSLNPEGVGSMLRTKINVNLGVSRDCKDYDVEMEKVMAAVNLGAESIMDLSSHGNTQPFRQKLTSECPAMIGTVPVYDSVIHYQRDLNTLTAKDFLDVVELHAKDGVDFVTLHCGITRKTIDQIKKHKRKMNIVSRGGSLVFVWMSMTGEENPFYEYYDEILDICEKYDVTISLGDACRPGCLADATDVCQIEELVRLGELTKRAWEHNVQVIVEGPGHVPLDQVAANMQVQQQICMGAPFYVLGPLVTDIAPGYDHITAAIGGAVAAMSGAAFLCYVTPAEHLALPNVEDTKQGIIASKIAAHAADIAKGVKGARDIDDKMADARKNLDWDAQFECALDPETAKAIRQSRMPEDDHSDTCSMCGKFCAVRSMNKALSGENIDIL
;
A
#
# COMPACT_ATOMS: atom_id res chain seq x y z
N MET A 1 -24.92 45.35 9.92
CA MET A 1 -23.91 45.00 10.91
C MET A 1 -23.17 43.79 10.40
N ASN A 2 -21.98 44.07 9.88
CA ASN A 2 -21.08 42.99 9.36
C ASN A 2 -20.39 42.33 10.55
N THR A 3 -20.50 41.03 10.70
CA THR A 3 -19.59 40.24 11.51
C THR A 3 -18.72 39.39 10.58
N ASN A 4 -17.55 39.93 10.26
CA ASN A 4 -16.41 39.17 9.76
C ASN A 4 -15.96 38.25 10.90
N GLU A 5 -16.22 36.96 10.79
CA GLU A 5 -15.47 35.96 11.55
C GLU A 5 -14.17 35.69 10.80
N GLY A 6 -13.11 36.32 11.31
CA GLY A 6 -11.76 36.14 10.86
C GLY A 6 -11.27 34.74 11.12
N THR A 7 -10.82 34.07 10.07
CA THR A 7 -9.93 32.93 10.14
C THR A 7 -8.68 33.33 10.92
N VAL A 8 -8.52 32.82 12.14
CA VAL A 8 -7.28 32.94 12.90
C VAL A 8 -6.25 32.01 12.26
N SER A 9 -5.43 32.57 11.39
CA SER A 9 -4.17 31.95 10.97
C SER A 9 -3.25 31.93 12.19
N THR A 10 -3.13 30.80 12.85
CA THR A 10 -2.07 30.57 13.83
C THR A 10 -0.75 30.49 13.05
N GLY A 11 0.08 31.52 13.18
CA GLY A 11 1.34 31.68 12.46
C GLY A 11 2.48 30.76 12.91
N ALA A 12 2.19 29.49 13.18
CA ALA A 12 3.20 28.49 13.48
C ALA A 12 3.61 27.81 12.14
N THR A 13 4.85 28.04 11.75
CA THR A 13 5.44 27.46 10.54
C THR A 13 5.97 26.06 10.83
N TYR A 14 5.56 25.08 10.03
CA TYR A 14 6.11 23.72 10.02
C TYR A 14 6.50 23.34 8.60
N THR A 15 7.40 22.35 8.48
CA THR A 15 7.91 21.87 7.18
C THR A 15 7.23 20.58 6.72
N THR A 16 6.94 19.67 7.66
CA THR A 16 6.33 18.36 7.37
C THR A 16 5.22 18.04 8.37
N GLN A 17 4.41 17.01 8.09
CA GLN A 17 3.42 16.49 9.03
C GLN A 17 4.08 16.08 10.36
N MET A 18 5.26 15.43 10.31
CA MET A 18 5.99 15.04 11.52
C MET A 18 6.50 16.26 12.29
N ASP A 19 7.02 17.29 11.63
CA ASP A 19 7.46 18.53 12.26
C ASP A 19 6.29 19.24 12.94
N ALA A 20 5.14 19.33 12.27
CA ALA A 20 3.91 19.86 12.86
C ALA A 20 3.51 19.11 14.13
N ALA A 21 3.47 17.77 14.04
CA ALA A 21 3.07 16.90 15.15
C ALA A 21 4.00 17.07 16.36
N ARG A 22 5.32 17.16 16.14
CA ARG A 22 6.33 17.39 17.19
C ARG A 22 6.24 18.77 17.84
N LYS A 23 5.78 19.77 17.08
CA LYS A 23 5.49 21.13 17.59
C LYS A 23 4.12 21.23 18.27
N GLY A 24 3.37 20.14 18.41
CA GLY A 24 2.03 20.14 18.99
C GLY A 24 0.96 20.73 18.07
N ILE A 25 1.21 20.81 16.77
CA ILE A 25 0.30 21.36 15.77
C ILE A 25 -0.48 20.20 15.14
N ILE A 26 -1.80 20.32 15.12
CA ILE A 26 -2.72 19.43 14.42
C ILE A 26 -3.02 20.04 13.06
N THR A 27 -2.58 19.39 12.01
CA THR A 27 -2.77 19.84 10.63
C THR A 27 -4.18 19.52 10.11
N PRO A 28 -4.62 20.14 9.00
CA PRO A 28 -5.87 19.76 8.34
C PRO A 28 -5.91 18.27 7.96
N GLU A 29 -4.77 17.73 7.49
CA GLU A 29 -4.62 16.31 7.11
C GLU A 29 -4.80 15.39 8.32
N MET A 30 -4.21 15.71 9.47
CA MET A 30 -4.39 14.96 10.72
C MET A 30 -5.85 14.92 11.16
N LYS A 31 -6.60 16.02 11.03
CA LYS A 31 -8.03 16.04 11.37
C LYS A 31 -8.86 15.09 10.52
N ILE A 32 -8.61 15.11 9.21
CA ILE A 32 -9.30 14.22 8.27
C ILE A 32 -8.99 12.75 8.58
N VAL A 33 -7.70 12.43 8.78
CA VAL A 33 -7.28 11.06 9.11
C VAL A 33 -7.84 10.60 10.45
N ALA A 34 -7.80 11.43 11.48
CA ALA A 34 -8.38 11.10 12.80
C ALA A 34 -9.88 10.78 12.72
N GLN A 35 -10.63 11.54 11.92
CA GLN A 35 -12.05 11.27 11.66
C GLN A 35 -12.25 9.93 10.96
N LYS A 36 -11.48 9.64 9.89
CA LYS A 36 -11.55 8.38 9.13
C LYS A 36 -11.24 7.16 10.02
N GLU A 37 -10.28 7.31 10.93
CA GLU A 37 -9.79 6.24 11.80
C GLU A 37 -10.54 6.16 13.16
N LYS A 38 -11.57 6.98 13.34
CA LYS A 38 -12.40 7.03 14.57
C LYS A 38 -11.57 7.21 15.85
N MET A 39 -10.50 8.01 15.79
CA MET A 39 -9.63 8.33 16.93
C MET A 39 -9.60 9.84 17.19
N THR A 40 -9.03 10.26 18.30
CA THR A 40 -8.85 11.68 18.59
C THR A 40 -7.71 12.27 17.78
N GLU A 41 -7.81 13.55 17.45
CA GLU A 41 -6.76 14.27 16.74
C GLU A 41 -5.42 14.25 17.51
N GLU A 42 -5.49 14.28 18.84
CA GLU A 42 -4.30 14.25 19.69
C GLU A 42 -3.62 12.87 19.73
N GLU A 43 -4.39 11.78 19.83
CA GLU A 43 -3.85 10.41 19.70
C GLU A 43 -3.11 10.23 18.36
N LEU A 44 -3.72 10.70 17.26
CA LEU A 44 -3.09 10.64 15.95
C LEU A 44 -1.82 11.49 15.88
N ARG A 45 -1.87 12.74 16.40
CA ARG A 45 -0.71 13.63 16.43
C ARG A 45 0.48 12.98 17.15
N GLU A 46 0.24 12.34 18.30
CA GLU A 46 1.30 11.64 19.05
C GLU A 46 1.91 10.50 18.26
N LEU A 47 1.11 9.72 17.55
CA LEU A 47 1.59 8.64 16.70
C LEU A 47 2.42 9.15 15.51
N VAL A 48 2.03 10.29 14.91
CA VAL A 48 2.80 10.94 13.84
C VAL A 48 4.10 11.52 14.41
N ALA A 49 4.07 12.18 15.56
CA ALA A 49 5.24 12.78 16.20
C ALA A 49 6.33 11.76 16.53
N CYS A 50 5.95 10.54 16.91
CA CYS A 50 6.90 9.45 17.20
C CYS A 50 7.22 8.55 16.00
N GLY A 51 6.69 8.84 14.80
CA GLY A 51 6.97 8.12 13.56
C GLY A 51 6.25 6.78 13.39
N LYS A 52 5.30 6.43 14.28
CA LYS A 52 4.51 5.19 14.21
C LYS A 52 3.33 5.26 13.23
N VAL A 53 2.98 6.47 12.81
CA VAL A 53 2.02 6.75 11.75
C VAL A 53 2.64 7.78 10.84
N VAL A 54 2.42 7.62 9.55
CA VAL A 54 2.73 8.61 8.52
C VAL A 54 1.45 9.06 7.83
N ILE A 55 1.45 10.31 7.38
CA ILE A 55 0.40 10.88 6.53
C ILE A 55 1.12 11.40 5.28
N PRO A 56 1.29 10.59 4.24
CA PRO A 56 1.89 11.04 2.99
C PRO A 56 1.00 12.11 2.35
N ALA A 57 1.50 13.36 2.32
CA ALA A 57 0.71 14.51 1.89
C ALA A 57 1.62 15.60 1.33
N ASN A 58 2.04 15.45 0.08
CA ASN A 58 2.86 16.46 -0.59
C ASN A 58 2.11 17.79 -0.73
N LYS A 59 2.78 18.88 -0.41
CA LYS A 59 2.24 20.25 -0.52
C LYS A 59 1.69 20.60 -1.91
N ASN A 60 2.16 19.91 -2.95
CA ASN A 60 1.77 20.12 -4.35
C ASN A 60 0.65 19.19 -4.84
N HIS A 61 0.26 18.16 -4.07
CA HIS A 61 -0.85 17.28 -4.41
C HIS A 61 -2.19 17.97 -4.11
N LYS A 62 -2.90 18.40 -5.15
CA LYS A 62 -4.09 19.28 -5.00
C LYS A 62 -5.39 18.53 -4.73
N SER A 63 -5.51 17.30 -5.20
CA SER A 63 -6.72 16.48 -5.09
C SER A 63 -6.71 15.51 -3.92
N LEU A 64 -5.63 15.47 -3.14
CA LEU A 64 -5.42 14.49 -2.07
C LEU A 64 -6.56 14.50 -1.03
N ASN A 65 -7.11 13.32 -0.77
CA ASN A 65 -7.94 13.03 0.39
C ASN A 65 -7.09 12.21 1.39
N PRO A 66 -6.42 12.84 2.35
CA PRO A 66 -5.31 12.24 3.08
C PRO A 66 -5.69 10.96 3.83
N GLU A 67 -4.77 10.02 3.85
CA GLU A 67 -4.84 8.77 4.59
C GLU A 67 -3.64 8.63 5.53
N GLY A 68 -3.85 7.95 6.65
CA GLY A 68 -2.76 7.60 7.56
C GLY A 68 -2.35 6.14 7.38
N VAL A 69 -1.06 5.87 7.47
CA VAL A 69 -0.50 4.50 7.43
C VAL A 69 0.28 4.26 8.70
N GLY A 70 -0.06 3.23 9.46
CA GLY A 70 0.71 2.91 10.68
C GLY A 70 -0.10 2.26 11.80
N SER A 71 0.45 2.33 12.98
CA SER A 71 -0.05 1.67 14.18
C SER A 71 -1.44 2.17 14.59
N MET A 72 -2.29 1.25 15.04
CA MET A 72 -3.66 1.50 15.49
C MET A 72 -4.67 1.92 14.41
N LEU A 73 -4.22 2.14 13.19
CA LEU A 73 -5.08 2.48 12.06
C LEU A 73 -5.52 1.23 11.30
N ARG A 74 -6.55 1.40 10.46
CA ARG A 74 -6.92 0.38 9.48
C ARG A 74 -5.73 0.08 8.58
N THR A 75 -5.56 -1.18 8.19
CA THR A 75 -4.57 -1.59 7.20
C THR A 75 -4.93 -1.00 5.84
N LYS A 76 -3.99 -0.30 5.21
CA LYS A 76 -4.15 0.32 3.91
C LYS A 76 -3.67 -0.61 2.79
N ILE A 77 -4.19 -0.41 1.59
CA ILE A 77 -3.70 -1.12 0.40
C ILE A 77 -3.10 -0.13 -0.60
N ASN A 78 -2.06 -0.57 -1.29
CA ASN A 78 -1.45 0.15 -2.40
C ASN A 78 -1.66 -0.62 -3.69
N VAL A 79 -2.04 0.09 -4.76
CA VAL A 79 -2.27 -0.45 -6.10
C VAL A 79 -1.14 0.00 -7.03
N ASN A 80 -0.34 -0.95 -7.50
CA ASN A 80 0.69 -0.71 -8.49
C ASN A 80 0.10 -0.73 -9.90
N LEU A 81 0.46 0.25 -10.70
CA LEU A 81 0.10 0.33 -12.12
C LEU A 81 1.19 1.07 -12.89
N GLY A 82 1.01 1.29 -14.17
CA GLY A 82 1.95 2.05 -14.99
C GLY A 82 2.28 1.37 -16.30
N VAL A 83 2.74 2.19 -17.25
CA VAL A 83 3.08 1.73 -18.59
C VAL A 83 4.46 1.07 -18.64
N SER A 84 4.60 0.12 -19.58
CA SER A 84 5.87 -0.51 -19.93
C SER A 84 6.18 -0.32 -21.42
N ARG A 85 7.35 -0.83 -21.86
CA ARG A 85 7.73 -0.79 -23.27
C ARG A 85 6.70 -1.48 -24.17
N ASP A 86 6.07 -2.54 -23.68
CA ASP A 86 5.17 -3.38 -24.46
C ASP A 86 3.68 -3.01 -24.27
N CYS A 87 3.36 -2.27 -23.20
CA CYS A 87 2.01 -1.78 -22.87
C CYS A 87 2.08 -0.28 -22.56
N LYS A 88 1.71 0.57 -23.52
CA LYS A 88 1.98 2.03 -23.49
C LYS A 88 0.74 2.90 -23.33
N ASP A 89 -0.42 2.30 -23.05
CA ASP A 89 -1.71 2.99 -23.06
C ASP A 89 -2.00 3.61 -21.68
N TYR A 90 -1.81 4.92 -21.58
CA TYR A 90 -2.12 5.70 -20.38
C TYR A 90 -3.62 5.82 -20.08
N ASP A 91 -4.48 5.68 -21.09
CA ASP A 91 -5.93 5.74 -20.87
C ASP A 91 -6.40 4.47 -20.15
N VAL A 92 -5.85 3.29 -20.52
CA VAL A 92 -6.07 2.04 -19.77
C VAL A 92 -5.52 2.15 -18.33
N GLU A 93 -4.37 2.79 -18.13
CA GLU A 93 -3.84 3.01 -16.78
C GLU A 93 -4.77 3.91 -15.96
N MET A 94 -5.36 4.95 -16.56
CA MET A 94 -6.37 5.79 -15.87
C MET A 94 -7.65 5.02 -15.55
N GLU A 95 -8.09 4.08 -16.40
CA GLU A 95 -9.22 3.19 -16.08
C GLU A 95 -8.92 2.34 -14.84
N LYS A 96 -7.69 1.82 -14.71
CA LYS A 96 -7.25 1.09 -13.51
C LYS A 96 -7.24 1.99 -12.26
N VAL A 97 -6.75 3.23 -12.39
CA VAL A 97 -6.78 4.23 -11.30
C VAL A 97 -8.21 4.46 -10.83
N MET A 98 -9.14 4.72 -11.76
CA MET A 98 -10.54 4.96 -11.42
C MET A 98 -11.20 3.73 -10.79
N ALA A 99 -10.91 2.53 -11.29
CA ALA A 99 -11.38 1.28 -10.69
C ALA A 99 -10.84 1.12 -9.26
N ALA A 100 -9.56 1.41 -9.04
CA ALA A 100 -8.93 1.33 -7.73
C ALA A 100 -9.55 2.32 -6.73
N VAL A 101 -9.73 3.57 -7.12
CA VAL A 101 -10.36 4.61 -6.29
C VAL A 101 -11.81 4.23 -5.96
N ASN A 102 -12.59 3.76 -6.93
CA ASN A 102 -13.98 3.34 -6.73
C ASN A 102 -14.10 2.14 -5.79
N LEU A 103 -13.13 1.23 -5.80
CA LEU A 103 -13.02 0.13 -4.85
C LEU A 103 -12.40 0.56 -3.51
N GLY A 104 -12.09 1.83 -3.35
CA GLY A 104 -11.58 2.42 -2.11
C GLY A 104 -10.13 2.07 -1.81
N ALA A 105 -9.27 1.94 -2.81
CA ALA A 105 -7.83 1.87 -2.62
C ALA A 105 -7.32 3.20 -2.03
N GLU A 106 -6.48 3.12 -1.02
CA GLU A 106 -5.97 4.29 -0.32
C GLU A 106 -4.73 4.89 -0.99
N SER A 107 -4.06 4.10 -1.84
CA SER A 107 -2.83 4.51 -2.52
C SER A 107 -2.72 3.94 -3.93
N ILE A 108 -2.14 4.74 -4.81
CA ILE A 108 -1.77 4.36 -6.17
C ILE A 108 -0.26 4.58 -6.34
N MET A 109 0.43 3.58 -6.85
CA MET A 109 1.86 3.69 -7.14
C MET A 109 2.10 3.57 -8.63
N ASP A 110 2.57 4.67 -9.24
CA ASP A 110 2.97 4.70 -10.64
C ASP A 110 4.36 4.08 -10.83
N LEU A 111 4.39 2.91 -11.44
CA LEU A 111 5.59 2.16 -11.78
C LEU A 111 5.95 2.27 -13.27
N SER A 112 5.48 3.30 -13.95
CA SER A 112 5.77 3.53 -15.36
C SER A 112 7.28 3.53 -15.62
N SER A 113 7.67 2.77 -16.65
CA SER A 113 9.06 2.54 -17.01
C SER A 113 9.35 2.79 -18.50
N HIS A 114 8.48 3.54 -19.20
CA HIS A 114 8.62 3.83 -20.61
C HIS A 114 8.03 5.18 -21.00
N GLY A 115 8.69 5.87 -21.91
CA GLY A 115 8.24 7.15 -22.46
C GLY A 115 8.41 8.33 -21.50
N ASN A 116 7.69 9.42 -21.74
CA ASN A 116 7.65 10.56 -20.83
C ASN A 116 6.58 10.33 -19.76
N THR A 117 6.99 9.97 -18.55
CA THR A 117 6.10 9.63 -17.43
C THR A 117 5.53 10.86 -16.73
N GLN A 118 6.17 12.02 -16.84
CA GLN A 118 5.82 13.23 -16.11
C GLN A 118 4.37 13.71 -16.32
N PRO A 119 3.80 13.75 -17.55
CA PRO A 119 2.42 14.18 -17.73
C PRO A 119 1.41 13.28 -17.01
N PHE A 120 1.64 11.97 -17.00
CA PHE A 120 0.79 11.02 -16.28
C PHE A 120 0.87 11.24 -14.77
N ARG A 121 2.08 11.36 -14.23
CA ARG A 121 2.32 11.66 -12.82
C ARG A 121 1.66 12.96 -12.38
N GLN A 122 1.78 14.04 -13.17
CA GLN A 122 1.11 15.31 -12.90
C GLN A 122 -0.42 15.20 -12.98
N LYS A 123 -0.94 14.38 -13.88
CA LYS A 123 -2.39 14.10 -13.96
C LYS A 123 -2.85 13.37 -12.69
N LEU A 124 -2.12 12.35 -12.22
CA LEU A 124 -2.44 11.66 -10.97
C LEU A 124 -2.49 12.62 -9.77
N THR A 125 -1.48 13.45 -9.58
CA THR A 125 -1.41 14.38 -8.44
C THR A 125 -2.38 15.57 -8.55
N SER A 126 -3.00 15.78 -9.71
CA SER A 126 -4.02 16.81 -9.89
C SER A 126 -5.45 16.29 -9.80
N GLU A 127 -5.70 15.02 -10.10
CA GLU A 127 -7.05 14.47 -10.27
C GLU A 127 -7.36 13.30 -9.32
N CYS A 128 -6.37 12.51 -8.89
CA CYS A 128 -6.58 11.34 -8.05
C CYS A 128 -6.60 11.72 -6.56
N PRO A 129 -7.63 11.31 -5.79
CA PRO A 129 -7.69 11.60 -4.37
C PRO A 129 -6.86 10.64 -3.48
N ALA A 130 -6.36 9.54 -4.02
CA ALA A 130 -5.52 8.59 -3.29
C ALA A 130 -4.09 9.10 -3.17
N MET A 131 -3.34 8.61 -2.17
CA MET A 131 -1.90 8.88 -2.05
C MET A 131 -1.16 8.39 -3.29
N ILE A 132 -0.28 9.20 -3.85
CA ILE A 132 0.50 8.86 -5.05
C ILE A 132 1.93 8.52 -4.66
N GLY A 133 2.35 7.30 -4.99
CA GLY A 133 3.72 6.82 -4.84
C GLY A 133 4.43 6.64 -6.18
N THR A 134 5.76 6.74 -6.17
CA THR A 134 6.60 6.46 -7.36
C THR A 134 7.93 5.85 -6.98
N VAL A 135 8.64 5.33 -7.99
CA VAL A 135 10.01 4.79 -7.86
C VAL A 135 10.96 5.60 -8.76
N PRO A 136 11.55 6.70 -8.28
CA PRO A 136 12.32 7.63 -9.10
C PRO A 136 13.45 7.01 -9.94
N VAL A 137 14.06 5.93 -9.46
CA VAL A 137 15.13 5.24 -10.20
C VAL A 137 14.69 4.73 -11.59
N TYR A 138 13.39 4.42 -11.78
CA TYR A 138 12.89 4.02 -13.10
C TYR A 138 12.96 5.17 -14.09
N ASP A 139 12.61 6.37 -13.63
CA ASP A 139 12.63 7.59 -14.44
C ASP A 139 14.05 8.08 -14.72
N SER A 140 15.01 7.80 -13.84
CA SER A 140 16.38 8.30 -14.01
C SER A 140 16.99 7.91 -15.35
N VAL A 141 16.80 6.66 -15.79
CA VAL A 141 17.28 6.20 -17.10
C VAL A 141 16.45 6.80 -18.25
N ILE A 142 15.12 6.84 -18.08
CA ILE A 142 14.20 7.29 -19.12
C ILE A 142 14.30 8.80 -19.34
N HIS A 143 14.35 9.58 -18.27
CA HIS A 143 14.40 11.04 -18.30
C HIS A 143 15.66 11.54 -19.05
N TYR A 144 16.82 10.96 -18.76
CA TYR A 144 18.06 11.38 -19.39
C TYR A 144 18.34 10.70 -20.72
N GLN A 145 17.65 9.61 -21.05
CA GLN A 145 17.88 8.79 -22.26
C GLN A 145 19.36 8.44 -22.45
N ARG A 146 20.04 8.10 -21.35
CA ARG A 146 21.45 7.73 -21.31
C ARG A 146 21.62 6.33 -20.73
N ASP A 147 22.75 5.71 -21.04
CA ASP A 147 23.11 4.41 -20.46
C ASP A 147 23.26 4.54 -18.94
N LEU A 148 22.79 3.53 -18.21
CA LEU A 148 22.74 3.51 -16.75
C LEU A 148 24.09 3.85 -16.10
N ASN A 149 25.20 3.32 -16.65
CA ASN A 149 26.56 3.55 -16.15
C ASN A 149 27.12 4.95 -16.42
N THR A 150 26.41 5.78 -17.17
CA THR A 150 26.77 7.19 -17.42
C THR A 150 26.03 8.17 -16.51
N LEU A 151 25.05 7.69 -15.76
CA LEU A 151 24.34 8.49 -14.78
C LEU A 151 25.22 8.75 -13.56
N THR A 152 25.15 9.96 -13.04
CA THR A 152 25.83 10.40 -11.81
C THR A 152 24.89 10.36 -10.63
N ALA A 153 25.42 10.37 -9.41
CA ALA A 153 24.60 10.51 -8.21
C ALA A 153 23.62 11.71 -8.29
N LYS A 154 24.12 12.84 -8.82
CA LYS A 154 23.28 14.04 -9.00
C LYS A 154 22.08 13.78 -9.92
N ASP A 155 22.24 13.03 -10.99
CA ASP A 155 21.14 12.71 -11.91
C ASP A 155 20.00 11.96 -11.19
N PHE A 156 20.33 11.03 -10.27
CA PHE A 156 19.33 10.34 -9.46
C PHE A 156 18.61 11.28 -8.47
N LEU A 157 19.35 12.18 -7.80
CA LEU A 157 18.76 13.14 -6.87
C LEU A 157 17.86 14.16 -7.58
N ASP A 158 18.28 14.66 -8.74
CA ASP A 158 17.51 15.60 -9.55
C ASP A 158 16.14 14.98 -9.96
N VAL A 159 16.09 13.67 -10.23
CA VAL A 159 14.83 12.98 -10.52
C VAL A 159 13.97 12.80 -9.26
N VAL A 160 14.56 12.55 -8.10
CA VAL A 160 13.81 12.54 -6.83
C VAL A 160 13.14 13.90 -6.61
N GLU A 161 13.88 15.01 -6.80
CA GLU A 161 13.31 16.35 -6.66
C GLU A 161 12.24 16.65 -7.72
N LEU A 162 12.40 16.14 -8.96
CA LEU A 162 11.39 16.26 -10.00
C LEU A 162 10.06 15.63 -9.58
N HIS A 163 10.10 14.40 -9.05
CA HIS A 163 8.90 13.71 -8.54
C HIS A 163 8.25 14.47 -7.37
N ALA A 164 9.07 14.96 -6.45
CA ALA A 164 8.59 15.78 -5.32
C ALA A 164 7.89 17.07 -5.79
N LYS A 165 8.45 17.76 -6.79
CA LYS A 165 7.83 18.95 -7.43
C LYS A 165 6.51 18.65 -8.11
N ASP A 166 6.41 17.48 -8.75
CA ASP A 166 5.18 17.05 -9.45
C ASP A 166 4.06 16.64 -8.46
N GLY A 167 4.31 16.66 -7.15
CA GLY A 167 3.29 16.45 -6.12
C GLY A 167 3.16 15.00 -5.63
N VAL A 168 4.15 14.14 -5.88
CA VAL A 168 4.18 12.76 -5.37
C VAL A 168 4.25 12.74 -3.85
N ASP A 169 3.39 11.98 -3.18
CA ASP A 169 3.26 11.94 -1.72
C ASP A 169 4.32 11.09 -1.04
N PHE A 170 4.75 10.01 -1.71
CA PHE A 170 5.84 9.17 -1.22
C PHE A 170 6.69 8.63 -2.36
N VAL A 171 7.97 8.47 -2.10
CA VAL A 171 8.93 7.93 -3.08
C VAL A 171 9.62 6.69 -2.53
N THR A 172 9.64 5.62 -3.33
CA THR A 172 10.40 4.41 -2.99
C THR A 172 11.85 4.56 -3.42
N LEU A 173 12.74 4.51 -2.44
CA LEU A 173 14.17 4.63 -2.62
C LEU A 173 14.89 3.43 -1.98
N HIS A 174 15.65 2.70 -2.77
CA HIS A 174 16.39 1.52 -2.32
C HIS A 174 17.71 1.91 -1.64
N CYS A 175 17.62 2.65 -0.54
CA CYS A 175 18.76 3.15 0.21
C CYS A 175 19.51 2.06 1.00
N GLY A 176 18.85 0.91 1.23
CA GLY A 176 19.36 -0.14 2.14
C GLY A 176 20.50 -0.98 1.58
N ILE A 177 20.70 -1.05 0.26
CA ILE A 177 21.82 -1.76 -0.35
C ILE A 177 23.07 -0.89 -0.45
N THR A 178 24.22 -1.49 -0.19
CA THR A 178 25.53 -0.84 -0.26
C THR A 178 26.52 -1.75 -0.98
N ARG A 179 27.75 -1.30 -1.20
CA ARG A 179 28.80 -2.15 -1.75
C ARG A 179 29.04 -3.42 -0.96
N LYS A 180 28.84 -3.38 0.38
CA LYS A 180 28.88 -4.59 1.23
C LYS A 180 27.79 -5.59 0.86
N THR A 181 26.62 -5.13 0.47
CA THR A 181 25.52 -5.99 0.01
C THR A 181 25.90 -6.79 -1.24
N ILE A 182 26.67 -6.17 -2.17
CA ILE A 182 27.19 -6.87 -3.35
C ILE A 182 28.04 -8.06 -2.95
N ASP A 183 28.95 -7.88 -2.00
CA ASP A 183 29.82 -8.94 -1.51
C ASP A 183 29.03 -10.04 -0.77
N GLN A 184 28.01 -9.66 0.00
CA GLN A 184 27.13 -10.62 0.68
C GLN A 184 26.34 -11.48 -0.31
N ILE A 185 25.74 -10.89 -1.32
CA ILE A 185 24.98 -11.63 -2.36
C ILE A 185 25.90 -12.63 -3.09
N LYS A 186 27.12 -12.20 -3.46
CA LYS A 186 28.11 -13.08 -4.09
C LYS A 186 28.50 -14.25 -3.17
N LYS A 187 28.62 -14.01 -1.86
CA LYS A 187 29.01 -15.00 -0.85
C LYS A 187 27.90 -15.99 -0.54
N HIS A 188 26.67 -15.52 -0.34
CA HIS A 188 25.52 -16.32 0.13
C HIS A 188 24.76 -17.01 -1.00
N LYS A 189 24.94 -16.60 -2.26
CA LYS A 189 24.35 -17.24 -3.45
C LYS A 189 22.84 -17.47 -3.32
N ARG A 190 22.10 -16.37 -3.12
CA ARG A 190 20.62 -16.40 -3.12
C ARG A 190 20.09 -17.13 -4.35
N LYS A 191 18.97 -17.81 -4.21
CA LYS A 191 18.36 -18.58 -5.29
C LYS A 191 17.84 -17.67 -6.41
N MET A 192 17.17 -16.57 -6.04
CA MET A 192 16.59 -15.59 -6.98
C MET A 192 17.38 -14.27 -7.04
N ASN A 193 18.51 -14.14 -6.33
CA ASN A 193 19.29 -12.91 -6.23
C ASN A 193 18.46 -11.70 -5.78
N ILE A 194 18.45 -10.59 -6.54
CA ILE A 194 17.63 -9.40 -6.31
C ILE A 194 16.49 -9.41 -7.32
N VAL A 195 15.26 -9.47 -6.83
CA VAL A 195 14.03 -9.46 -7.64
C VAL A 195 13.34 -8.09 -7.66
N SER A 196 13.72 -7.18 -6.76
CA SER A 196 13.27 -5.80 -6.79
C SER A 196 13.78 -5.10 -8.04
N ARG A 197 12.89 -4.60 -8.89
CA ARG A 197 13.28 -3.88 -10.12
C ARG A 197 14.14 -2.66 -9.82
N GLY A 198 13.71 -1.82 -8.86
CA GLY A 198 14.48 -0.64 -8.46
C GLY A 198 15.79 -1.01 -7.77
N GLY A 199 15.75 -1.98 -6.86
CA GLY A 199 16.95 -2.48 -6.19
C GLY A 199 17.96 -3.07 -7.17
N SER A 200 17.51 -3.81 -8.18
CA SER A 200 18.41 -4.37 -9.21
C SER A 200 19.07 -3.30 -10.09
N LEU A 201 18.35 -2.22 -10.43
CA LEU A 201 18.93 -1.10 -11.18
C LEU A 201 20.04 -0.41 -10.38
N VAL A 202 19.82 -0.12 -9.10
CA VAL A 202 20.84 0.46 -8.22
C VAL A 202 22.03 -0.50 -8.06
N PHE A 203 21.76 -1.79 -7.84
CA PHE A 203 22.81 -2.80 -7.73
C PHE A 203 23.67 -2.91 -9.00
N VAL A 204 23.05 -2.90 -10.18
CA VAL A 204 23.76 -2.93 -11.48
C VAL A 204 24.58 -1.67 -11.66
N TRP A 205 24.03 -0.49 -11.36
CA TRP A 205 24.77 0.77 -11.43
C TRP A 205 26.02 0.75 -10.56
N MET A 206 25.88 0.38 -9.27
CA MET A 206 27.02 0.23 -8.35
C MET A 206 28.07 -0.78 -8.85
N SER A 207 27.61 -1.86 -9.46
CA SER A 207 28.50 -2.90 -10.00
C SER A 207 29.27 -2.45 -11.23
N MET A 208 28.67 -1.60 -12.07
CA MET A 208 29.28 -1.09 -13.31
C MET A 208 30.22 0.08 -13.04
N THR A 209 29.85 0.99 -12.13
CA THR A 209 30.63 2.20 -11.84
C THR A 209 31.69 1.97 -10.77
N GLY A 210 31.46 1.04 -9.86
CA GLY A 210 32.29 0.84 -8.67
C GLY A 210 32.03 1.87 -7.57
N GLU A 211 31.03 2.75 -7.75
CA GLU A 211 30.62 3.76 -6.77
C GLU A 211 29.65 3.18 -5.74
N GLU A 212 29.42 3.90 -4.63
CA GLU A 212 28.42 3.54 -3.61
C GLU A 212 27.02 3.90 -4.10
N ASN A 213 26.02 3.30 -3.49
CA ASN A 213 24.62 3.59 -3.74
C ASN A 213 24.32 5.09 -3.56
N PRO A 214 23.89 5.82 -4.59
CA PRO A 214 23.69 7.26 -4.50
C PRO A 214 22.58 7.64 -3.49
N PHE A 215 21.57 6.80 -3.32
CA PHE A 215 20.49 7.04 -2.34
C PHE A 215 20.95 6.80 -0.88
N TYR A 216 22.00 6.02 -0.69
CA TYR A 216 22.61 5.82 0.63
C TYR A 216 23.65 6.91 0.94
N GLU A 217 24.53 7.19 -0.02
CA GLU A 217 25.65 8.12 0.14
C GLU A 217 25.17 9.56 0.34
N TYR A 218 24.16 9.97 -0.46
CA TYR A 218 23.57 11.33 -0.44
C TYR A 218 22.21 11.35 0.24
N TYR A 219 22.07 10.57 1.33
CA TYR A 219 20.79 10.44 2.01
C TYR A 219 20.31 11.75 2.66
N ASP A 220 21.22 12.59 3.18
CA ASP A 220 20.88 13.85 3.80
C ASP A 220 20.32 14.86 2.78
N GLU A 221 20.89 14.91 1.58
CA GLU A 221 20.37 15.73 0.47
C GLU A 221 18.97 15.29 0.03
N ILE A 222 18.70 13.98 0.08
CA ILE A 222 17.37 13.44 -0.16
C ILE A 222 16.40 13.87 0.95
N LEU A 223 16.84 13.85 2.20
CA LEU A 223 16.03 14.31 3.33
C LEU A 223 15.68 15.80 3.20
N ASP A 224 16.61 16.64 2.75
CA ASP A 224 16.35 18.06 2.47
C ASP A 224 15.26 18.25 1.39
N ILE A 225 15.29 17.43 0.31
CA ILE A 225 14.25 17.43 -0.72
C ILE A 225 12.91 17.01 -0.10
N CYS A 226 12.88 15.93 0.67
CA CYS A 226 11.66 15.41 1.28
C CYS A 226 11.04 16.39 2.28
N GLU A 227 11.85 17.04 3.13
CA GLU A 227 11.39 18.07 4.06
C GLU A 227 10.77 19.26 3.32
N LYS A 228 11.41 19.71 2.25
CA LYS A 228 10.95 20.86 1.45
C LYS A 228 9.55 20.68 0.89
N TYR A 229 9.22 19.49 0.41
CA TYR A 229 7.96 19.19 -0.28
C TYR A 229 6.96 18.40 0.59
N ASP A 230 7.34 17.97 1.79
CA ASP A 230 6.61 17.05 2.67
C ASP A 230 6.35 15.69 1.98
N VAL A 231 7.42 15.11 1.45
CA VAL A 231 7.40 13.78 0.83
C VAL A 231 7.78 12.72 1.86
N THR A 232 6.99 11.68 1.97
CA THR A 232 7.31 10.50 2.78
C THR A 232 8.31 9.61 2.02
N ILE A 233 9.35 9.12 2.69
CA ILE A 233 10.25 8.13 2.10
C ILE A 233 9.68 6.73 2.34
N SER A 234 9.47 5.96 1.27
CA SER A 234 9.34 4.51 1.34
C SER A 234 10.72 3.89 1.16
N LEU A 235 11.31 3.39 2.25
CA LEU A 235 12.61 2.75 2.23
C LEU A 235 12.49 1.37 1.60
N GLY A 236 12.88 1.29 0.32
CA GLY A 236 12.72 0.10 -0.53
C GLY A 236 13.58 -1.08 -0.08
N ASP A 237 13.02 -2.28 -0.14
CA ASP A 237 13.65 -3.55 0.19
C ASP A 237 14.25 -4.24 -1.05
N ALA A 238 15.42 -3.82 -1.47
CA ALA A 238 16.10 -4.41 -2.63
C ALA A 238 16.32 -5.93 -2.49
N CYS A 239 16.61 -6.38 -1.27
CA CYS A 239 16.86 -7.77 -0.93
C CYS A 239 15.60 -8.53 -0.50
N ARG A 240 14.37 -8.04 -0.80
CA ARG A 240 13.17 -8.84 -0.53
C ARG A 240 13.27 -10.20 -1.22
N PRO A 241 12.82 -11.29 -0.58
CA PRO A 241 12.86 -12.62 -1.18
C PRO A 241 11.88 -12.72 -2.36
N GLY A 242 12.36 -13.28 -3.48
CA GLY A 242 11.57 -13.60 -4.68
C GLY A 242 11.12 -15.05 -4.73
N CYS A 243 11.50 -15.85 -3.74
CA CYS A 243 11.04 -17.22 -3.53
C CYS A 243 11.15 -17.57 -2.04
N LEU A 244 10.42 -18.61 -1.61
CA LEU A 244 10.41 -19.04 -0.21
C LEU A 244 11.81 -19.41 0.32
N ALA A 245 12.68 -19.91 -0.58
CA ALA A 245 14.02 -20.35 -0.19
C ALA A 245 14.97 -19.21 0.21
N ASP A 246 14.70 -17.98 -0.23
CA ASP A 246 15.50 -16.79 0.08
C ASP A 246 14.90 -15.98 1.25
N ALA A 247 13.76 -16.43 1.79
CA ALA A 247 13.09 -15.73 2.88
C ALA A 247 13.94 -15.72 4.16
N THR A 248 13.99 -14.56 4.83
CA THR A 248 14.67 -14.35 6.11
C THR A 248 16.17 -14.65 6.04
N ASP A 249 16.76 -14.52 4.85
CA ASP A 249 18.20 -14.74 4.67
C ASP A 249 19.05 -13.56 5.19
N VAL A 250 20.36 -13.75 5.19
CA VAL A 250 21.31 -12.73 5.68
C VAL A 250 21.19 -11.43 4.90
N CYS A 251 20.95 -11.47 3.59
CA CYS A 251 20.86 -10.28 2.76
C CYS A 251 19.63 -9.46 3.10
N GLN A 252 18.48 -10.11 3.29
CA GLN A 252 17.23 -9.46 3.70
C GLN A 252 17.39 -8.82 5.08
N ILE A 253 17.94 -9.54 6.06
CA ILE A 253 18.07 -9.05 7.44
C ILE A 253 19.13 -7.94 7.55
N GLU A 254 20.26 -8.06 6.85
CA GLU A 254 21.29 -7.00 6.84
C GLU A 254 20.75 -5.69 6.22
N GLU A 255 19.99 -5.78 5.15
CA GLU A 255 19.30 -4.62 4.59
C GLU A 255 18.32 -4.01 5.59
N LEU A 256 17.48 -4.83 6.22
CA LEU A 256 16.51 -4.36 7.21
C LEU A 256 17.16 -3.61 8.38
N VAL A 257 18.32 -4.09 8.88
CA VAL A 257 19.08 -3.38 9.93
C VAL A 257 19.47 -1.97 9.46
N ARG A 258 19.93 -1.85 8.20
CA ARG A 258 20.30 -0.56 7.62
C ARG A 258 19.09 0.34 7.40
N LEU A 259 17.96 -0.21 6.98
CA LEU A 259 16.71 0.55 6.88
C LEU A 259 16.29 1.11 8.24
N GLY A 260 16.50 0.39 9.33
CA GLY A 260 16.27 0.90 10.68
C GLY A 260 17.17 2.09 11.04
N GLU A 261 18.46 2.04 10.69
CA GLU A 261 19.39 3.16 10.88
C GLU A 261 18.97 4.39 10.06
N LEU A 262 18.59 4.20 8.80
CA LEU A 262 18.12 5.26 7.92
C LEU A 262 16.77 5.86 8.38
N THR A 263 15.88 5.04 8.93
CA THR A 263 14.62 5.49 9.53
C THR A 263 14.89 6.49 10.66
N LYS A 264 15.83 6.17 11.54
CA LYS A 264 16.21 7.08 12.63
C LYS A 264 16.75 8.42 12.11
N ARG A 265 17.64 8.39 11.10
CA ARG A 265 18.18 9.60 10.47
C ARG A 265 17.07 10.46 9.85
N ALA A 266 16.13 9.84 9.11
CA ALA A 266 15.01 10.57 8.53
C ALA A 266 14.15 11.25 9.60
N TRP A 267 13.87 10.56 10.69
CA TRP A 267 13.12 11.15 11.81
C TRP A 267 13.84 12.32 12.48
N GLU A 268 15.17 12.29 12.55
CA GLU A 268 15.98 13.43 13.05
C GLU A 268 15.83 14.67 12.17
N HIS A 269 15.52 14.50 10.87
CA HIS A 269 15.17 15.55 9.89
C HIS A 269 13.66 15.81 9.79
N ASN A 270 12.83 15.27 10.67
CA ASN A 270 11.37 15.37 10.60
C ASN A 270 10.74 14.81 9.30
N VAL A 271 11.41 13.91 8.61
CA VAL A 271 10.90 13.24 7.42
C VAL A 271 10.21 11.95 7.80
N GLN A 272 8.99 11.77 7.32
CA GLN A 272 8.19 10.56 7.52
C GLN A 272 8.76 9.39 6.72
N VAL A 273 8.70 8.17 7.31
CA VAL A 273 9.23 6.95 6.71
C VAL A 273 8.21 5.83 6.75
N ILE A 274 8.06 5.14 5.62
CA ILE A 274 7.50 3.80 5.49
C ILE A 274 8.68 2.87 5.21
N VAL A 275 8.73 1.69 5.83
CA VAL A 275 9.74 0.68 5.54
C VAL A 275 9.12 -0.40 4.68
N GLU A 276 9.73 -0.72 3.53
CA GLU A 276 9.28 -1.83 2.70
C GLU A 276 9.81 -3.17 3.22
N GLY A 277 9.07 -4.22 2.94
CA GLY A 277 9.34 -5.54 3.47
C GLY A 277 8.94 -6.68 2.54
N PRO A 278 9.09 -7.92 3.02
CA PRO A 278 9.31 -9.09 2.18
C PRO A 278 8.14 -9.41 1.24
N GLY A 279 8.50 -10.06 0.11
CA GLY A 279 7.59 -10.62 -0.87
C GLY A 279 7.25 -12.08 -0.58
N HIS A 280 8.09 -13.02 -1.00
CA HIS A 280 7.85 -14.46 -0.80
C HIS A 280 8.36 -14.93 0.56
N VAL A 281 7.44 -15.32 1.45
CA VAL A 281 7.79 -15.77 2.82
C VAL A 281 6.92 -16.97 3.20
N PRO A 282 7.50 -18.08 3.67
CA PRO A 282 6.73 -19.18 4.24
C PRO A 282 5.79 -18.70 5.33
N LEU A 283 4.58 -19.23 5.39
CA LEU A 283 3.52 -18.72 6.26
C LEU A 283 3.92 -18.67 7.74
N ASP A 284 4.68 -19.64 8.19
CA ASP A 284 5.20 -19.75 9.57
C ASP A 284 6.26 -18.68 9.92
N GLN A 285 6.88 -18.04 8.92
CA GLN A 285 7.87 -16.98 9.12
C GLN A 285 7.31 -15.56 9.00
N VAL A 286 6.08 -15.38 8.49
CA VAL A 286 5.49 -14.07 8.26
C VAL A 286 5.43 -13.24 9.55
N ALA A 287 4.86 -13.78 10.61
CA ALA A 287 4.75 -13.07 11.90
C ALA A 287 6.13 -12.69 12.47
N ALA A 288 7.12 -13.59 12.37
CA ALA A 288 8.49 -13.33 12.84
C ALA A 288 9.13 -12.16 12.07
N ASN A 289 8.97 -12.10 10.75
CA ASN A 289 9.44 -10.96 9.93
C ASN A 289 8.83 -9.63 10.39
N MET A 290 7.52 -9.60 10.68
CA MET A 290 6.85 -8.40 11.19
C MET A 290 7.43 -7.97 12.55
N GLN A 291 7.62 -8.91 13.47
CA GLN A 291 8.19 -8.63 14.79
C GLN A 291 9.63 -8.10 14.71
N VAL A 292 10.47 -8.69 13.88
CA VAL A 292 11.85 -8.24 13.67
C VAL A 292 11.88 -6.81 13.14
N GLN A 293 11.05 -6.48 12.14
CA GLN A 293 10.95 -5.10 11.60
C GLN A 293 10.49 -4.12 12.68
N GLN A 294 9.44 -4.46 13.44
CA GLN A 294 8.93 -3.59 14.50
C GLN A 294 10.00 -3.20 15.52
N GLN A 295 10.90 -4.13 15.85
CA GLN A 295 12.01 -3.87 16.76
C GLN A 295 13.13 -3.06 16.11
N ILE A 296 13.59 -3.47 14.94
CA ILE A 296 14.72 -2.85 14.25
C ILE A 296 14.37 -1.44 13.76
N CYS A 297 13.16 -1.25 13.23
CA CYS A 297 12.70 0.03 12.68
C CYS A 297 11.83 0.83 13.67
N MET A 298 11.88 0.51 14.97
CA MET A 298 11.28 1.31 16.07
C MET A 298 9.76 1.55 15.91
N GLY A 299 9.05 0.63 15.27
CA GLY A 299 7.61 0.73 15.02
C GLY A 299 7.22 1.61 13.85
N ALA A 300 8.15 1.99 12.97
CA ALA A 300 7.82 2.63 11.70
C ALA A 300 6.84 1.77 10.88
N PRO A 301 5.90 2.38 10.13
CA PRO A 301 4.95 1.65 9.32
C PRO A 301 5.64 0.66 8.36
N PHE A 302 5.13 -0.57 8.31
CA PHE A 302 5.69 -1.62 7.47
C PHE A 302 4.79 -1.88 6.26
N TYR A 303 5.37 -1.76 5.07
CA TYR A 303 4.75 -1.96 3.77
C TYR A 303 5.28 -3.24 3.14
N VAL A 304 4.43 -4.23 2.92
CA VAL A 304 4.83 -5.57 2.47
C VAL A 304 4.21 -5.95 1.13
N LEU A 305 4.95 -6.73 0.34
CA LEU A 305 4.48 -7.27 -0.95
C LEU A 305 3.81 -8.62 -0.72
N GLY A 306 2.53 -8.59 -0.46
CA GLY A 306 1.77 -9.77 -0.08
C GLY A 306 1.74 -9.97 1.44
N PRO A 307 2.59 -10.85 2.05
CA PRO A 307 3.55 -11.79 1.44
C PRO A 307 2.92 -12.97 0.71
N LEU A 308 3.61 -13.43 -0.35
CA LEU A 308 3.23 -14.64 -1.08
C LEU A 308 3.75 -15.87 -0.31
N VAL A 309 2.85 -16.74 0.12
CA VAL A 309 3.16 -17.83 1.05
C VAL A 309 3.49 -19.16 0.36
N THR A 310 3.46 -19.18 -0.97
CA THR A 310 3.88 -20.32 -1.81
C THR A 310 4.31 -19.85 -3.19
N ASP A 311 5.25 -20.55 -3.81
CA ASP A 311 5.80 -20.21 -5.14
C ASP A 311 5.11 -20.94 -6.30
N ILE A 312 4.12 -21.82 -6.01
CA ILE A 312 3.54 -22.74 -7.01
C ILE A 312 2.16 -22.34 -7.54
N ALA A 313 1.77 -21.08 -7.34
CA ALA A 313 0.43 -20.61 -7.68
C ALA A 313 0.38 -19.48 -8.74
N PRO A 314 1.15 -19.53 -9.85
CA PRO A 314 1.02 -18.53 -10.91
C PRO A 314 -0.42 -18.43 -11.42
N GLY A 315 -0.93 -17.21 -11.60
CA GLY A 315 -2.33 -16.93 -11.92
C GLY A 315 -3.26 -16.84 -10.70
N TYR A 316 -2.76 -17.22 -9.51
CA TYR A 316 -3.47 -17.13 -8.22
C TYR A 316 -2.65 -16.42 -7.14
N ASP A 317 -1.63 -15.66 -7.53
CA ASP A 317 -0.73 -14.98 -6.59
C ASP A 317 -1.46 -13.97 -5.70
N HIS A 318 -2.57 -13.38 -6.16
CA HIS A 318 -3.45 -12.56 -5.34
C HIS A 318 -4.07 -13.32 -4.15
N ILE A 319 -4.33 -14.63 -4.29
CA ILE A 319 -4.84 -15.47 -3.19
C ILE A 319 -3.71 -15.76 -2.20
N THR A 320 -2.51 -16.15 -2.69
CA THR A 320 -1.37 -16.43 -1.81
C THR A 320 -0.94 -15.18 -1.04
N ALA A 321 -0.98 -14.02 -1.70
CA ALA A 321 -0.73 -12.72 -1.11
C ALA A 321 -1.79 -12.32 -0.08
N ALA A 322 -3.07 -12.61 -0.31
CA ALA A 322 -4.13 -12.35 0.66
C ALA A 322 -3.97 -13.19 1.94
N ILE A 323 -3.56 -14.45 1.81
CA ILE A 323 -3.29 -15.32 2.97
C ILE A 323 -2.13 -14.75 3.80
N GLY A 324 -1.00 -14.47 3.17
CA GLY A 324 0.17 -13.92 3.86
C GLY A 324 -0.07 -12.50 4.36
N GLY A 325 -0.78 -11.68 3.57
CA GLY A 325 -1.13 -10.31 3.90
C GLY A 325 -2.01 -10.21 5.15
N ALA A 326 -2.97 -11.09 5.32
CA ALA A 326 -3.79 -11.15 6.52
C ALA A 326 -2.94 -11.46 7.77
N VAL A 327 -2.02 -12.43 7.67
CA VAL A 327 -1.10 -12.77 8.77
C VAL A 327 -0.12 -11.63 9.03
N ALA A 328 0.44 -11.01 7.98
CA ALA A 328 1.36 -9.89 8.12
C ALA A 328 0.68 -8.68 8.79
N ALA A 329 -0.50 -8.28 8.30
CA ALA A 329 -1.22 -7.14 8.84
C ALA A 329 -1.69 -7.37 10.29
N MET A 330 -2.16 -8.57 10.62
CA MET A 330 -2.47 -8.95 12.00
C MET A 330 -1.24 -8.89 12.91
N SER A 331 -0.05 -9.14 12.35
CA SER A 331 1.21 -9.19 13.10
C SER A 331 2.00 -7.88 13.08
N GLY A 332 1.49 -6.80 12.46
CA GLY A 332 2.11 -5.48 12.53
C GLY A 332 2.37 -4.75 11.22
N ALA A 333 2.14 -5.37 10.05
CA ALA A 333 2.17 -4.64 8.79
C ALA A 333 0.99 -3.65 8.73
N ALA A 334 1.25 -2.44 8.23
CA ALA A 334 0.27 -1.36 8.16
C ALA A 334 -0.20 -1.08 6.72
N PHE A 335 0.55 -1.57 5.73
CA PHE A 335 0.35 -1.26 4.33
C PHE A 335 0.62 -2.51 3.48
N LEU A 336 -0.35 -2.91 2.69
CA LEU A 336 -0.25 -4.09 1.83
C LEU A 336 -0.12 -3.64 0.37
N CYS A 337 0.94 -4.06 -0.29
CA CYS A 337 1.00 -4.01 -1.73
C CYS A 337 0.05 -5.07 -2.29
N TYR A 338 -0.88 -4.65 -3.13
CA TYR A 338 -1.74 -5.59 -3.79
C TYR A 338 -0.94 -6.48 -4.75
N VAL A 339 -1.45 -7.67 -5.00
CA VAL A 339 -0.93 -8.61 -5.99
C VAL A 339 -2.10 -9.05 -6.86
N THR A 340 -1.87 -9.18 -8.16
CA THR A 340 -2.90 -9.53 -9.14
C THR A 340 -2.76 -10.98 -9.61
N PRO A 341 -3.80 -11.55 -10.28
CA PRO A 341 -3.66 -12.83 -10.96
C PRO A 341 -2.56 -12.84 -12.04
N ALA A 342 -2.26 -11.67 -12.61
CA ALA A 342 -1.25 -11.51 -13.64
C ALA A 342 0.19 -11.41 -13.11
N GLU A 343 0.40 -11.41 -11.79
CA GLU A 343 1.72 -11.28 -11.17
C GLU A 343 2.69 -12.33 -11.73
N HIS A 344 3.90 -11.92 -12.03
CA HIS A 344 4.95 -12.72 -12.68
C HIS A 344 4.61 -13.25 -14.10
N LEU A 345 3.43 -12.95 -14.65
CA LEU A 345 2.95 -13.46 -15.95
C LEU A 345 2.78 -12.38 -17.00
N ALA A 346 2.17 -11.25 -16.64
CA ALA A 346 1.86 -10.16 -17.57
C ALA A 346 1.60 -8.83 -16.83
N LEU A 347 1.51 -7.73 -17.61
CA LEU A 347 0.97 -6.48 -17.07
C LEU A 347 -0.53 -6.66 -16.81
N PRO A 348 -1.04 -6.38 -15.58
CA PRO A 348 -2.44 -6.60 -15.25
C PRO A 348 -3.37 -5.70 -16.06
N ASN A 349 -4.50 -6.24 -16.50
CA ASN A 349 -5.61 -5.49 -17.04
C ASN A 349 -6.52 -4.93 -15.93
N VAL A 350 -7.61 -4.25 -16.27
CA VAL A 350 -8.54 -3.66 -15.29
C VAL A 350 -9.19 -4.73 -14.40
N GLU A 351 -9.53 -5.89 -14.96
CA GLU A 351 -10.15 -6.98 -14.21
C GLU A 351 -9.17 -7.66 -13.24
N ASP A 352 -7.93 -7.92 -13.68
CA ASP A 352 -6.86 -8.41 -12.81
C ASP A 352 -6.61 -7.44 -11.65
N THR A 353 -6.63 -6.14 -11.94
CA THR A 353 -6.48 -5.07 -10.94
C THR A 353 -7.60 -5.13 -9.90
N LYS A 354 -8.87 -5.24 -10.32
CA LYS A 354 -10.01 -5.38 -9.41
C LYS A 354 -9.89 -6.61 -8.52
N GLN A 355 -9.55 -7.77 -9.08
CA GLN A 355 -9.39 -9.00 -8.31
C GLN A 355 -8.28 -8.88 -7.25
N GLY A 356 -7.14 -8.29 -7.62
CA GLY A 356 -6.05 -8.02 -6.68
C GLY A 356 -6.44 -7.08 -5.54
N ILE A 357 -7.19 -6.02 -5.85
CA ILE A 357 -7.70 -5.07 -4.85
C ILE A 357 -8.63 -5.77 -3.86
N ILE A 358 -9.61 -6.52 -4.36
CA ILE A 358 -10.59 -7.22 -3.51
C ILE A 358 -9.89 -8.24 -2.62
N ALA A 359 -8.96 -9.03 -3.15
CA ALA A 359 -8.18 -10.00 -2.37
C ALA A 359 -7.40 -9.31 -1.24
N SER A 360 -6.74 -8.20 -1.53
CA SER A 360 -5.98 -7.43 -0.54
C SER A 360 -6.88 -6.76 0.51
N LYS A 361 -8.05 -6.24 0.11
CA LYS A 361 -9.04 -5.67 1.05
C LYS A 361 -9.63 -6.71 1.98
N ILE A 362 -9.89 -7.92 1.50
CA ILE A 362 -10.33 -9.04 2.35
C ILE A 362 -9.26 -9.34 3.40
N ALA A 363 -7.99 -9.42 2.99
CA ALA A 363 -6.86 -9.66 3.89
C ALA A 363 -6.73 -8.55 4.95
N ALA A 364 -6.75 -7.28 4.51
CA ALA A 364 -6.66 -6.12 5.38
C ALA A 364 -7.81 -6.08 6.39
N HIS A 365 -9.05 -6.26 5.94
CA HIS A 365 -10.23 -6.25 6.80
C HIS A 365 -10.22 -7.37 7.83
N ALA A 366 -9.88 -8.59 7.43
CA ALA A 366 -9.75 -9.72 8.35
C ALA A 366 -8.69 -9.46 9.44
N ALA A 367 -7.57 -8.85 9.07
CA ALA A 367 -6.51 -8.47 10.00
C ALA A 367 -6.96 -7.34 10.95
N ASP A 368 -7.70 -6.34 10.44
CA ASP A 368 -8.19 -5.22 11.24
C ASP A 368 -9.19 -5.68 12.31
N ILE A 369 -10.05 -6.66 12.00
CA ILE A 369 -10.91 -7.32 12.99
C ILE A 369 -10.05 -8.01 14.05
N ALA A 370 -9.04 -8.78 13.65
CA ALA A 370 -8.18 -9.51 14.56
C ALA A 370 -7.36 -8.60 15.49
N LYS A 371 -6.90 -7.44 14.97
CA LYS A 371 -6.20 -6.40 15.75
C LYS A 371 -7.14 -5.62 16.68
N GLY A 372 -8.44 -5.72 16.50
CA GLY A 372 -9.41 -4.93 17.25
C GLY A 372 -9.42 -3.45 16.84
N VAL A 373 -9.15 -3.14 15.57
CA VAL A 373 -9.25 -1.77 15.04
C VAL A 373 -10.68 -1.26 15.25
N LYS A 374 -10.81 -0.03 15.77
CA LYS A 374 -12.07 0.55 16.18
C LYS A 374 -13.08 0.60 15.03
N GLY A 375 -14.20 -0.08 15.20
CA GLY A 375 -15.28 -0.15 14.22
C GLY A 375 -15.01 -1.04 13.00
N ALA A 376 -13.93 -1.82 12.99
CA ALA A 376 -13.64 -2.76 11.88
C ALA A 376 -14.77 -3.79 11.72
N ARG A 377 -15.35 -4.25 12.83
CA ARG A 377 -16.39 -5.28 12.82
C ARG A 377 -17.80 -4.77 12.52
N ASP A 378 -18.02 -3.45 12.54
CA ASP A 378 -19.37 -2.86 12.40
C ASP A 378 -20.08 -3.28 11.10
N ILE A 379 -19.32 -3.44 10.01
CA ILE A 379 -19.88 -3.82 8.71
C ILE A 379 -20.25 -5.30 8.65
N ASP A 380 -19.48 -6.18 9.33
CA ASP A 380 -19.79 -7.61 9.43
C ASP A 380 -21.05 -7.86 10.24
N ASP A 381 -21.23 -7.12 11.32
CA ASP A 381 -22.45 -7.23 12.15
C ASP A 381 -23.68 -6.77 11.34
N LYS A 382 -23.59 -5.69 10.55
CA LYS A 382 -24.64 -5.29 9.61
C LYS A 382 -24.91 -6.35 8.54
N MET A 383 -23.87 -6.92 7.95
CA MET A 383 -24.00 -8.02 6.99
C MET A 383 -24.67 -9.23 7.63
N ALA A 384 -24.36 -9.56 8.88
CA ALA A 384 -24.99 -10.67 9.60
C ALA A 384 -26.50 -10.45 9.79
N ASP A 385 -26.89 -9.22 10.16
CA ASP A 385 -28.31 -8.83 10.28
C ASP A 385 -29.03 -8.89 8.92
N ALA A 386 -28.42 -8.36 7.86
CA ALA A 386 -28.97 -8.43 6.51
C ALA A 386 -29.14 -9.89 6.03
N ARG A 387 -28.16 -10.76 6.30
CA ARG A 387 -28.21 -12.19 5.97
C ARG A 387 -29.31 -12.93 6.77
N LYS A 388 -29.43 -12.60 8.05
CA LYS A 388 -30.49 -13.16 8.92
C LYS A 388 -31.88 -12.81 8.40
N ASN A 389 -32.05 -11.58 7.91
CA ASN A 389 -33.33 -11.09 7.39
C ASN A 389 -33.55 -11.46 5.93
N LEU A 390 -32.60 -12.11 5.27
CA LEU A 390 -32.62 -12.44 3.82
C LEU A 390 -32.78 -11.19 2.93
N ASP A 391 -32.32 -10.04 3.45
CA ASP A 391 -32.33 -8.76 2.78
C ASP A 391 -31.11 -8.66 1.84
N TRP A 392 -31.30 -8.91 0.57
CA TRP A 392 -30.25 -8.95 -0.43
C TRP A 392 -29.71 -7.56 -0.75
N ASP A 393 -30.54 -6.54 -0.73
CA ASP A 393 -30.09 -5.18 -1.00
C ASP A 393 -29.15 -4.69 0.10
N ALA A 394 -29.53 -4.88 1.36
CA ALA A 394 -28.67 -4.59 2.49
C ALA A 394 -27.38 -5.43 2.50
N GLN A 395 -27.40 -6.70 2.04
CA GLN A 395 -26.20 -7.51 1.88
C GLN A 395 -25.26 -6.93 0.84
N PHE A 396 -25.79 -6.47 -0.30
CA PHE A 396 -24.97 -5.85 -1.35
C PHE A 396 -24.37 -4.51 -0.91
N GLU A 397 -25.10 -3.72 -0.12
CA GLU A 397 -24.57 -2.47 0.44
C GLU A 397 -23.39 -2.70 1.40
N CYS A 398 -23.34 -3.84 2.06
CA CYS A 398 -22.25 -4.23 2.95
C CYS A 398 -21.07 -4.93 2.21
N ALA A 399 -21.24 -5.34 0.96
CA ALA A 399 -20.25 -6.12 0.23
C ALA A 399 -19.03 -5.26 -0.20
N LEU A 400 -17.84 -5.84 -0.15
CA LEU A 400 -16.62 -5.22 -0.71
C LEU A 400 -16.68 -5.05 -2.23
N ASP A 401 -17.36 -5.98 -2.92
CA ASP A 401 -17.65 -5.93 -4.35
C ASP A 401 -19.14 -6.22 -4.59
N PRO A 402 -19.99 -5.20 -4.48
CA PRO A 402 -21.43 -5.36 -4.67
C PRO A 402 -21.82 -5.71 -6.11
N GLU A 403 -21.05 -5.25 -7.10
CA GLU A 403 -21.35 -5.50 -8.52
C GLU A 403 -21.20 -6.97 -8.85
N THR A 404 -20.07 -7.58 -8.49
CA THR A 404 -19.83 -9.01 -8.68
C THR A 404 -20.82 -9.86 -7.90
N ALA A 405 -21.13 -9.50 -6.65
CA ALA A 405 -22.11 -10.22 -5.84
C ALA A 405 -23.51 -10.20 -6.46
N LYS A 406 -23.98 -9.06 -6.94
CA LYS A 406 -25.26 -8.91 -7.67
C LYS A 406 -25.27 -9.72 -8.96
N ALA A 407 -24.22 -9.61 -9.77
CA ALA A 407 -24.12 -10.33 -11.04
C ALA A 407 -24.17 -11.86 -10.86
N ILE A 408 -23.42 -12.40 -9.87
CA ILE A 408 -23.44 -13.82 -9.55
C ILE A 408 -24.84 -14.27 -9.14
N ARG A 409 -25.52 -13.52 -8.25
CA ARG A 409 -26.88 -13.86 -7.85
C ARG A 409 -27.85 -13.87 -9.03
N GLN A 410 -27.87 -12.77 -9.81
CA GLN A 410 -28.77 -12.61 -10.95
C GLN A 410 -28.57 -13.71 -12.02
N SER A 411 -27.32 -14.06 -12.34
CA SER A 411 -26.99 -15.05 -13.36
C SER A 411 -27.45 -16.48 -13.04
N ARG A 412 -27.84 -16.77 -11.80
CA ARG A 412 -28.16 -18.12 -11.31
C ARG A 412 -29.53 -18.21 -10.65
N MET A 413 -30.35 -17.19 -10.78
CA MET A 413 -31.76 -17.24 -10.35
C MET A 413 -32.64 -17.77 -11.48
N PRO A 414 -33.64 -18.61 -11.19
CA PRO A 414 -34.72 -18.92 -12.13
C PRO A 414 -35.45 -17.65 -12.55
N GLU A 415 -35.91 -17.56 -13.81
CA GLU A 415 -36.57 -16.37 -14.34
C GLU A 415 -37.84 -15.97 -13.57
N ASP A 416 -38.53 -16.93 -12.98
CA ASP A 416 -39.79 -16.76 -12.24
C ASP A 416 -39.61 -16.80 -10.71
N ASP A 417 -38.38 -16.88 -10.21
CA ASP A 417 -38.15 -17.02 -8.77
C ASP A 417 -37.87 -15.68 -8.11
N HIS A 418 -38.88 -15.13 -7.47
CA HIS A 418 -38.79 -13.99 -6.54
C HIS A 418 -38.44 -14.43 -5.11
N SER A 419 -37.82 -15.61 -4.94
CA SER A 419 -37.53 -16.15 -3.61
C SER A 419 -36.51 -15.29 -2.84
N ASP A 420 -36.75 -15.17 -1.57
CA ASP A 420 -35.86 -14.54 -0.61
C ASP A 420 -34.59 -15.37 -0.36
N THR A 421 -34.51 -16.60 -0.88
CA THR A 421 -33.37 -17.52 -0.73
C THR A 421 -32.45 -17.53 -1.97
N CYS A 422 -31.26 -18.11 -1.84
CA CYS A 422 -30.36 -18.33 -2.98
C CYS A 422 -30.67 -19.68 -3.66
N SER A 423 -30.25 -19.83 -4.92
CA SER A 423 -30.41 -21.06 -5.71
C SER A 423 -29.64 -22.28 -5.15
N MET A 424 -28.68 -22.07 -4.24
CA MET A 424 -27.93 -23.17 -3.63
C MET A 424 -28.81 -24.04 -2.71
N CYS A 425 -29.62 -23.42 -1.85
CA CYS A 425 -30.43 -24.10 -0.85
C CYS A 425 -31.92 -24.12 -1.20
N GLY A 426 -32.43 -23.08 -1.89
CA GLY A 426 -33.84 -22.95 -2.22
C GLY A 426 -34.73 -23.13 -0.98
N LYS A 427 -35.70 -24.00 -1.06
CA LYS A 427 -36.61 -24.31 0.05
C LYS A 427 -35.93 -24.88 1.30
N PHE A 428 -34.74 -25.48 1.17
CA PHE A 428 -33.95 -26.00 2.30
C PHE A 428 -33.07 -24.94 2.98
N CYS A 429 -33.28 -23.65 2.71
CA CYS A 429 -32.49 -22.59 3.33
C CYS A 429 -32.62 -22.63 4.87
N ALA A 430 -31.50 -22.88 5.55
CA ALA A 430 -31.47 -22.99 7.00
C ALA A 430 -31.87 -21.68 7.68
N VAL A 431 -31.45 -20.53 7.17
CA VAL A 431 -31.82 -19.22 7.73
C VAL A 431 -33.33 -19.01 7.65
N ARG A 432 -33.93 -19.23 6.47
CA ARG A 432 -35.38 -19.12 6.28
C ARG A 432 -36.15 -20.07 7.19
N SER A 433 -35.77 -21.34 7.22
CA SER A 433 -36.46 -22.36 8.02
C SER A 433 -36.37 -22.07 9.50
N MET A 434 -35.21 -21.64 10.01
CA MET A 434 -35.06 -21.27 11.43
C MET A 434 -35.84 -20.03 11.80
N ASN A 435 -35.84 -18.99 10.95
CA ASN A 435 -36.62 -17.78 11.17
C ASN A 435 -38.13 -18.14 11.30
N LYS A 436 -38.66 -18.95 10.35
CA LYS A 436 -40.07 -19.40 10.41
C LYS A 436 -40.35 -20.24 11.62
N ALA A 437 -39.48 -21.20 11.97
CA ALA A 437 -39.67 -22.03 13.17
C ALA A 437 -39.71 -21.20 14.45
N LEU A 438 -38.84 -20.19 14.58
CA LEU A 438 -38.79 -19.35 15.77
C LEU A 438 -39.93 -18.33 15.84
N SER A 439 -40.50 -17.93 14.70
CA SER A 439 -41.72 -17.08 14.66
C SER A 439 -43.03 -17.88 14.79
N GLY A 440 -42.98 -19.22 14.83
CA GLY A 440 -44.15 -20.07 14.91
C GLY A 440 -44.91 -20.22 13.58
N GLU A 441 -44.28 -19.90 12.45
CA GLU A 441 -44.83 -20.05 11.13
C GLU A 441 -44.66 -21.49 10.60
N ASN A 442 -45.57 -21.90 9.70
CA ASN A 442 -45.45 -23.18 9.04
C ASN A 442 -44.23 -23.21 8.10
N ILE A 443 -43.48 -24.30 8.19
CA ILE A 443 -42.31 -24.54 7.32
C ILE A 443 -42.74 -25.47 6.20
N ASP A 444 -42.77 -24.97 4.96
CA ASP A 444 -42.95 -25.75 3.75
C ASP A 444 -41.59 -26.06 3.11
N ILE A 445 -41.19 -27.31 3.17
CA ILE A 445 -39.91 -27.81 2.67
C ILE A 445 -40.11 -28.60 1.37
N LEU A 446 -41.31 -29.02 1.03
CA LEU A 446 -41.64 -29.86 -0.12
C LEU A 446 -42.24 -29.07 -1.28
#